data_4ae66a10c1300db25a478f6c663b8c73
#
_entry.id   4ae66a10c1300db25a478f6c663b8c73
#
_cell.length_a   1.000
_cell.length_b   1.000
_cell.length_c   1.000
_cell.angle_alpha   90.00
_cell.angle_beta   90.00
_cell.angle_gamma   90.00
#
_symmetry.space_group_name_H-M   'P 1'
#
loop_
_entity.id
_entity.type
_entity.pdbx_description
1 polymer ?
#
loop_
_entity_poly.entity_id
_entity_poly.type
_entity_poly.pdbx_seq_one_letter_code
_entity_poly.pdbx_strand_id
1 'polypeptide(L)'
;MKILIGLALTAALSAAALAADQPDWAYPVTPPPGTLDSTVQKSVPDSSQQYTQAQIDDPFNPPDWFPNEHPAMPQIVAHGGPKPAGRACAQCHLPSGDGHPESAGLAGLPANYIIRQMNAFKRGERNNPRAGVMIAMAQVLSDDDVKAAAEYFAKLKPTAGYNTAKETDTVPKSHVGAGGMRFANDGGETEPTGGRIIVLPKDETEAKLRDPHSGFIDNVPEGAITRGRTLATTGDNGKTVPCGVCHGPDLRGMGEVPPITGRPATYMYRQLNDIKNGTRVGTAVALMKPVVANLSDSDLIALAAYLESRNP
;
A
#
# COMPACT_ATOMS: atom_id res chain seq x y z
N MET A 1 37.32 3.04 60.18
CA MET A 1 36.38 2.18 59.45
C MET A 1 35.89 2.96 58.23
N LYS A 2 36.50 2.76 57.03
CA LYS A 2 36.16 3.47 55.80
C LYS A 2 35.27 2.58 54.97
N ILE A 3 34.05 3.02 54.73
CA ILE A 3 33.07 2.34 53.88
C ILE A 3 33.28 2.82 52.44
N LEU A 4 33.74 1.93 51.58
CA LEU A 4 33.79 2.14 50.14
C LEU A 4 32.41 1.79 49.54
N ILE A 5 31.73 2.81 49.02
CA ILE A 5 30.49 2.64 48.24
C ILE A 5 30.94 2.46 46.77
N GLY A 6 30.81 1.23 46.28
CA GLY A 6 31.02 0.90 44.87
C GLY A 6 29.82 1.32 44.03
N LEU A 7 30.02 2.26 43.12
CA LEU A 7 29.06 2.68 42.09
C LEU A 7 29.08 1.63 40.96
N ALA A 8 28.06 0.80 40.87
CA ALA A 8 27.87 -0.09 39.71
C ALA A 8 27.27 0.72 38.55
N LEU A 9 28.09 1.01 37.55
CA LEU A 9 27.67 1.62 36.31
C LEU A 9 27.03 0.52 35.41
N THR A 10 25.70 0.44 35.37
CA THR A 10 24.99 -0.41 34.42
C THR A 10 25.00 0.30 33.05
N ALA A 11 25.85 -0.16 32.15
CA ALA A 11 25.82 0.22 30.75
C ALA A 11 24.58 -0.39 30.09
N ALA A 12 23.57 0.44 29.85
CA ALA A 12 22.47 0.10 28.98
C ALA A 12 22.97 0.08 27.53
N LEU A 13 23.25 -1.12 27.00
CA LEU A 13 23.43 -1.30 25.56
C LEU A 13 22.07 -1.04 24.88
N SER A 14 21.91 0.14 24.34
CA SER A 14 20.87 0.42 23.35
C SER A 14 21.21 -0.40 22.11
N ALA A 15 20.54 -1.52 21.91
CA ALA A 15 20.52 -2.21 20.62
C ALA A 15 19.79 -1.28 19.63
N ALA A 16 20.55 -0.42 18.92
CA ALA A 16 20.08 0.17 17.69
C ALA A 16 19.85 -1.01 16.75
N ALA A 17 18.59 -1.42 16.59
CA ALA A 17 18.19 -2.28 15.50
C ALA A 17 18.65 -1.57 14.22
N LEU A 18 19.65 -2.14 13.54
CA LEU A 18 20.01 -1.73 12.19
C LEU A 18 18.72 -1.86 11.38
N ALA A 19 18.12 -0.73 11.04
CA ALA A 19 17.03 -0.71 10.08
C ALA A 19 17.60 -1.37 8.82
N ALA A 20 17.09 -2.55 8.48
CA ALA A 20 17.45 -3.20 7.23
C ALA A 20 17.22 -2.17 6.12
N ASP A 21 18.21 -2.02 5.25
CA ASP A 21 18.17 -1.04 4.16
C ASP A 21 16.96 -1.37 3.28
N GLN A 22 15.93 -0.53 3.36
CA GLN A 22 14.67 -0.77 2.65
C GLN A 22 14.88 -0.35 1.19
N PRO A 23 14.55 -1.20 0.21
CA PRO A 23 14.84 -0.87 -1.18
C PRO A 23 14.04 0.35 -1.68
N ASP A 24 14.74 1.34 -2.20
CA ASP A 24 14.18 2.64 -2.64
C ASP A 24 13.05 2.49 -3.66
N TRP A 25 13.09 1.46 -4.50
CA TRP A 25 12.05 1.21 -5.47
C TRP A 25 10.71 0.84 -4.82
N ALA A 26 10.77 0.18 -3.64
CA ALA A 26 9.59 -0.23 -2.89
C ALA A 26 9.12 0.83 -1.88
N TYR A 27 10.02 1.70 -1.42
CA TYR A 27 9.72 2.75 -0.44
C TYR A 27 10.15 4.14 -0.94
N PRO A 28 9.65 4.60 -2.10
CA PRO A 28 10.09 5.83 -2.72
C PRO A 28 9.81 7.05 -1.84
N VAL A 29 10.70 8.03 -1.87
CA VAL A 29 10.51 9.32 -1.21
C VAL A 29 9.72 10.23 -2.15
N THR A 30 8.54 10.67 -1.71
CA THR A 30 7.71 11.60 -2.46
C THR A 30 8.37 12.97 -2.50
N PRO A 31 8.58 13.59 -3.67
CA PRO A 31 9.07 14.94 -3.76
C PRO A 31 8.07 15.93 -3.15
N PRO A 32 8.52 17.12 -2.70
CA PRO A 32 7.62 18.14 -2.22
C PRO A 32 6.65 18.55 -3.35
N PRO A 33 5.39 18.91 -3.01
CA PRO A 33 4.43 19.36 -4.01
C PRO A 33 4.91 20.63 -4.69
N GLY A 34 4.67 20.71 -6.00
CA GLY A 34 4.89 21.94 -6.79
C GLY A 34 3.79 22.98 -6.52
N THR A 35 3.85 24.08 -7.26
CA THR A 35 2.77 25.09 -7.27
C THR A 35 1.51 24.49 -7.90
N LEU A 36 0.39 24.54 -7.16
CA LEU A 36 -0.87 24.00 -7.64
C LEU A 36 -1.67 25.05 -8.41
N ASP A 37 -2.08 24.73 -9.63
CA ASP A 37 -2.99 25.58 -10.41
C ASP A 37 -4.39 25.52 -9.84
N SER A 38 -4.95 26.68 -9.51
CA SER A 38 -6.32 26.85 -9.00
C SER A 38 -7.28 27.45 -10.01
N THR A 39 -6.87 27.63 -11.26
CA THR A 39 -7.65 28.36 -12.27
C THR A 39 -8.17 27.47 -13.41
N VAL A 40 -7.37 26.50 -13.85
CA VAL A 40 -7.75 25.63 -14.98
C VAL A 40 -8.58 24.46 -14.48
N GLN A 41 -9.81 24.33 -14.99
CA GLN A 41 -10.68 23.19 -14.76
C GLN A 41 -10.19 21.97 -15.58
N LYS A 42 -10.14 20.83 -14.93
CA LYS A 42 -9.76 19.54 -15.50
C LYS A 42 -10.90 18.56 -15.37
N SER A 43 -10.94 17.60 -16.27
CA SER A 43 -11.91 16.51 -16.29
C SER A 43 -11.21 15.19 -16.60
N VAL A 44 -11.84 14.09 -16.27
CA VAL A 44 -11.43 12.74 -16.69
C VAL A 44 -12.47 12.18 -17.66
N PRO A 45 -12.14 11.19 -18.50
CA PRO A 45 -13.10 10.56 -19.40
C PRO A 45 -14.36 10.09 -18.66
N ASP A 46 -15.50 10.17 -19.31
CA ASP A 46 -16.81 9.70 -18.83
C ASP A 46 -17.33 10.36 -17.52
N SER A 47 -16.61 11.35 -16.99
CA SER A 47 -17.05 12.12 -15.83
C SER A 47 -17.70 13.45 -16.24
N SER A 48 -18.79 13.80 -15.58
CA SER A 48 -19.40 15.14 -15.68
C SER A 48 -18.79 16.16 -14.69
N GLN A 49 -17.91 15.72 -13.81
CA GLN A 49 -17.29 16.56 -12.79
C GLN A 49 -16.09 17.31 -13.35
N GLN A 50 -15.79 18.47 -12.77
CA GLN A 50 -14.63 19.28 -13.09
C GLN A 50 -13.97 19.80 -11.81
N TYR A 51 -12.64 19.71 -11.74
CA TYR A 51 -11.85 20.19 -10.59
C TYR A 51 -10.59 20.90 -11.08
N THR A 52 -10.15 21.92 -10.33
CA THR A 52 -8.79 22.47 -10.51
C THR A 52 -7.75 21.54 -9.88
N GLN A 53 -6.47 21.69 -10.24
CA GLN A 53 -5.41 20.90 -9.62
C GLN A 53 -5.34 21.11 -8.10
N ALA A 54 -5.60 22.32 -7.64
CA ALA A 54 -5.65 22.62 -6.21
C ALA A 54 -6.76 21.84 -5.48
N GLN A 55 -7.92 21.64 -6.12
CA GLN A 55 -9.00 20.80 -5.57
C GLN A 55 -8.64 19.31 -5.62
N ILE A 56 -8.01 18.84 -6.70
CA ILE A 56 -7.60 17.44 -6.83
C ILE A 56 -6.59 17.05 -5.74
N ASP A 57 -5.72 17.97 -5.36
CA ASP A 57 -4.68 17.74 -4.35
C ASP A 57 -5.09 18.20 -2.94
N ASP A 58 -6.32 18.68 -2.73
CA ASP A 58 -6.82 19.03 -1.40
C ASP A 58 -6.94 17.78 -0.52
N PRO A 59 -6.17 17.68 0.56
CA PRO A 59 -6.20 16.51 1.42
C PRO A 59 -7.51 16.34 2.22
N PHE A 60 -8.42 17.32 2.17
CA PHE A 60 -9.67 17.32 2.92
C PHE A 60 -10.93 17.35 2.04
N ASN A 61 -10.77 17.56 0.72
CA ASN A 61 -11.87 17.51 -0.24
C ASN A 61 -11.36 16.91 -1.57
N PRO A 62 -10.89 15.65 -1.57
CA PRO A 62 -10.41 15.03 -2.79
C PRO A 62 -11.52 14.95 -3.84
N PRO A 63 -11.15 14.85 -5.14
CA PRO A 63 -12.13 14.75 -6.21
C PRO A 63 -12.94 13.46 -6.08
N ASP A 64 -14.22 13.57 -6.35
CA ASP A 64 -15.13 12.44 -6.56
C ASP A 64 -15.62 12.51 -8.02
N TRP A 65 -14.90 11.82 -8.90
CA TRP A 65 -15.17 11.85 -10.33
C TRP A 65 -16.46 11.11 -10.72
N PHE A 66 -16.85 10.08 -9.95
CA PHE A 66 -17.95 9.18 -10.26
C PHE A 66 -18.83 8.91 -9.04
N PRO A 67 -19.56 9.92 -8.52
CA PRO A 67 -20.31 9.81 -7.26
C PRO A 67 -21.45 8.78 -7.30
N ASN A 68 -21.83 8.30 -8.49
CA ASN A 68 -22.85 7.29 -8.67
C ASN A 68 -22.31 5.85 -8.68
N GLU A 69 -21.00 5.64 -8.64
CA GLU A 69 -20.38 4.32 -8.71
C GLU A 69 -20.07 3.70 -7.34
N HIS A 70 -20.29 4.44 -6.28
CA HIS A 70 -20.08 3.98 -4.92
C HIS A 70 -21.19 4.48 -3.97
N PRO A 71 -21.39 3.84 -2.79
CA PRO A 71 -22.32 4.34 -1.78
C PRO A 71 -21.92 5.75 -1.28
N ALA A 72 -22.86 6.47 -0.68
CA ALA A 72 -22.54 7.75 -0.03
C ALA A 72 -21.36 7.60 0.95
N MET A 73 -20.33 8.43 0.75
CA MET A 73 -19.15 8.43 1.60
C MET A 73 -19.45 9.02 2.98
N PRO A 74 -19.04 8.38 4.09
CA PRO A 74 -19.07 9.02 5.39
C PRO A 74 -18.10 10.20 5.45
N GLN A 75 -18.36 11.15 6.36
CA GLN A 75 -17.58 12.40 6.53
C GLN A 75 -16.06 12.15 6.53
N ILE A 76 -15.60 11.16 7.29
CA ILE A 76 -14.17 10.82 7.39
C ILE A 76 -13.56 10.36 6.06
N VAL A 77 -14.33 9.73 5.20
CA VAL A 77 -13.86 9.28 3.87
C VAL A 77 -13.82 10.47 2.91
N ALA A 78 -14.88 11.29 2.87
CA ALA A 78 -15.01 12.39 1.92
C ALA A 78 -14.20 13.64 2.33
N HIS A 79 -14.16 13.97 3.64
CA HIS A 79 -13.65 15.26 4.11
C HIS A 79 -12.64 15.16 5.26
N GLY A 80 -12.38 13.93 5.74
CA GLY A 80 -11.43 13.72 6.83
C GLY A 80 -11.97 14.14 8.22
N GLY A 81 -11.07 14.16 9.18
CA GLY A 81 -11.29 14.45 10.59
C GLY A 81 -10.46 15.66 11.06
N PRO A 82 -9.91 15.61 12.29
CA PRO A 82 -9.18 16.74 12.87
C PRO A 82 -7.95 17.13 12.05
N LYS A 83 -7.91 18.41 11.62
CA LYS A 83 -6.76 18.99 10.89
C LYS A 83 -5.57 19.22 11.83
N PRO A 84 -4.31 19.17 11.32
CA PRO A 84 -3.90 18.92 9.93
C PRO A 84 -3.72 17.44 9.59
N ALA A 85 -3.78 16.51 10.56
CA ALA A 85 -3.41 15.12 10.37
C ALA A 85 -4.54 14.24 9.83
N GLY A 86 -5.79 14.49 10.21
CA GLY A 86 -6.97 13.68 9.85
C GLY A 86 -7.46 13.95 8.43
N ARG A 87 -6.66 13.57 7.42
CA ARG A 87 -7.00 13.75 5.99
C ARG A 87 -8.19 12.88 5.59
N ALA A 88 -8.86 13.25 4.49
CA ALA A 88 -9.88 12.41 3.88
C ALA A 88 -9.29 11.07 3.42
N CYS A 89 -9.94 9.95 3.76
CA CYS A 89 -9.43 8.63 3.34
C CYS A 89 -9.40 8.49 1.81
N ALA A 90 -10.41 9.07 1.13
CA ALA A 90 -10.51 9.06 -0.33
C ALA A 90 -9.35 9.80 -1.03
N GLN A 91 -8.62 10.69 -0.34
CA GLN A 91 -7.45 11.36 -0.89
C GLN A 91 -6.35 10.38 -1.35
N CYS A 92 -6.18 9.28 -0.63
CA CYS A 92 -5.15 8.30 -0.89
C CYS A 92 -5.71 6.95 -1.35
N HIS A 93 -6.84 6.56 -0.77
CA HIS A 93 -7.45 5.25 -1.05
C HIS A 93 -8.51 5.31 -2.16
N LEU A 94 -8.80 6.49 -2.72
CA LEU A 94 -9.84 6.82 -3.68
C LEU A 94 -11.27 6.55 -3.16
N PRO A 95 -12.31 7.20 -3.71
CA PRO A 95 -13.69 6.87 -3.43
C PRO A 95 -14.04 5.42 -3.75
N SER A 96 -13.45 4.83 -4.81
CA SER A 96 -13.60 3.42 -5.19
C SER A 96 -12.94 2.44 -4.21
N GLY A 97 -11.99 2.91 -3.38
CA GLY A 97 -11.21 2.06 -2.48
C GLY A 97 -10.07 1.29 -3.16
N ASP A 98 -9.79 1.51 -4.43
CA ASP A 98 -8.72 0.78 -5.14
C ASP A 98 -7.32 1.28 -4.76
N GLY A 99 -7.22 2.53 -4.30
CA GLY A 99 -5.96 3.13 -3.90
C GLY A 99 -5.08 3.51 -5.10
N HIS A 100 -3.79 3.64 -4.86
CA HIS A 100 -2.75 3.83 -5.88
C HIS A 100 -1.45 3.17 -5.38
N PRO A 101 -0.36 3.10 -6.17
CA PRO A 101 0.83 2.31 -5.80
C PRO A 101 1.40 2.58 -4.40
N GLU A 102 1.23 3.81 -3.91
CA GLU A 102 1.70 4.21 -2.57
C GLU A 102 0.64 4.07 -1.46
N SER A 103 -0.59 3.71 -1.81
CA SER A 103 -1.71 3.58 -0.88
C SER A 103 -2.47 2.27 -1.12
N ALA A 104 -2.72 1.54 -0.06
CA ALA A 104 -3.39 0.24 -0.15
C ALA A 104 -4.77 0.34 -0.81
N GLY A 105 -5.10 -0.63 -1.67
CA GLY A 105 -6.48 -0.91 -2.01
C GLY A 105 -7.23 -1.44 -0.79
N LEU A 106 -8.31 -0.77 -0.41
CA LEU A 106 -9.14 -1.11 0.76
C LEU A 106 -10.45 -1.78 0.38
N ALA A 107 -10.89 -1.64 -0.88
CA ALA A 107 -12.15 -2.23 -1.36
C ALA A 107 -12.23 -3.73 -1.05
N GLY A 108 -13.34 -4.15 -0.45
CA GLY A 108 -13.63 -5.53 -0.11
C GLY A 108 -12.81 -6.14 1.03
N LEU A 109 -11.98 -5.34 1.73
CA LEU A 109 -11.31 -5.82 2.96
C LEU A 109 -12.33 -5.92 4.10
N PRO A 110 -12.27 -6.96 4.95
CA PRO A 110 -13.15 -7.04 6.11
C PRO A 110 -13.02 -5.80 7.02
N ALA A 111 -14.14 -5.22 7.45
CA ALA A 111 -14.13 -4.01 8.28
C ALA A 111 -13.26 -4.16 9.53
N ASN A 112 -13.38 -5.29 10.24
CA ASN A 112 -12.56 -5.58 11.41
C ASN A 112 -11.07 -5.67 11.08
N TYR A 113 -10.70 -6.13 9.89
CA TYR A 113 -9.31 -6.11 9.44
C TYR A 113 -8.81 -4.66 9.31
N ILE A 114 -9.58 -3.77 8.66
CA ILE A 114 -9.22 -2.35 8.50
C ILE A 114 -9.07 -1.69 9.88
N ILE A 115 -10.02 -1.90 10.79
CA ILE A 115 -9.96 -1.38 12.18
C ILE A 115 -8.68 -1.86 12.89
N ARG A 116 -8.34 -3.15 12.79
CA ARG A 116 -7.09 -3.69 13.37
C ARG A 116 -5.84 -3.04 12.77
N GLN A 117 -5.84 -2.73 11.46
CA GLN A 117 -4.70 -2.05 10.83
C GLN A 117 -4.55 -0.61 11.34
N MET A 118 -5.65 0.14 11.50
CA MET A 118 -5.62 1.47 12.10
C MET A 118 -5.09 1.43 13.53
N ASN A 119 -5.54 0.48 14.33
CA ASN A 119 -5.02 0.26 15.67
C ASN A 119 -3.53 -0.12 15.69
N ALA A 120 -3.07 -0.90 14.72
CA ALA A 120 -1.65 -1.25 14.60
C ALA A 120 -0.78 -0.02 14.25
N PHE A 121 -1.25 0.89 13.40
CA PHE A 121 -0.60 2.18 13.16
C PHE A 121 -0.59 3.02 14.44
N LYS A 122 -1.71 3.13 15.15
CA LYS A 122 -1.84 3.90 16.39
C LYS A 122 -0.86 3.43 17.47
N ARG A 123 -0.60 2.11 17.55
CA ARG A 123 0.35 1.51 18.51
C ARG A 123 1.80 1.45 17.98
N GLY A 124 2.10 1.92 16.77
CA GLY A 124 3.42 1.83 16.17
C GLY A 124 3.84 0.40 15.78
N GLU A 125 2.89 -0.54 15.72
CA GLU A 125 3.12 -1.92 15.26
C GLU A 125 3.30 -2.02 13.74
N ARG A 126 2.99 -0.94 13.02
CA ARG A 126 3.24 -0.71 11.60
C ARG A 126 3.98 0.61 11.45
N ASN A 127 5.30 0.53 11.32
CA ASN A 127 6.19 1.70 11.38
C ASN A 127 7.27 1.71 10.29
N ASN A 128 6.97 1.15 9.12
CA ASN A 128 7.88 1.24 7.99
C ASN A 128 8.12 2.71 7.58
N PRO A 129 9.14 3.01 6.75
CA PRO A 129 9.51 4.38 6.40
C PRO A 129 8.39 5.22 5.75
N ARG A 130 7.35 4.57 5.21
CA ARG A 130 6.22 5.23 4.54
C ARG A 130 4.94 5.28 5.40
N ALA A 131 4.99 4.74 6.62
CA ALA A 131 3.83 4.66 7.51
C ALA A 131 3.44 5.98 8.17
N GLY A 132 4.29 7.02 8.10
CA GLY A 132 4.13 8.26 8.88
C GLY A 132 2.77 8.93 8.74
N VAL A 133 2.21 9.00 7.53
CA VAL A 133 0.87 9.59 7.30
C VAL A 133 -0.21 8.78 8.03
N MET A 134 -0.20 7.44 7.88
CA MET A 134 -1.20 6.59 8.52
C MET A 134 -1.07 6.56 10.05
N ILE A 135 0.17 6.64 10.57
CA ILE A 135 0.42 6.78 12.02
C ILE A 135 -0.19 8.09 12.53
N ALA A 136 0.10 9.22 11.86
CA ALA A 136 -0.42 10.53 12.25
C ALA A 136 -1.97 10.57 12.20
N MET A 137 -2.58 9.99 11.18
CA MET A 137 -4.03 9.85 11.08
C MET A 137 -4.59 8.99 12.21
N ALA A 138 -4.00 7.82 12.47
CA ALA A 138 -4.47 6.91 13.51
C ALA A 138 -4.40 7.50 14.93
N GLN A 139 -3.52 8.47 15.16
CA GLN A 139 -3.41 9.17 16.45
C GLN A 139 -4.57 10.14 16.71
N VAL A 140 -5.16 10.72 15.67
CA VAL A 140 -6.15 11.81 15.79
C VAL A 140 -7.58 11.38 15.50
N LEU A 141 -7.80 10.27 14.79
CA LEU A 141 -9.12 9.78 14.46
C LEU A 141 -9.79 9.08 15.64
N SER A 142 -11.11 9.30 15.79
CA SER A 142 -11.93 8.56 16.74
C SER A 142 -12.18 7.12 16.29
N ASP A 143 -12.54 6.27 17.22
CA ASP A 143 -12.91 4.88 16.90
C ASP A 143 -14.16 4.82 16.01
N ASP A 144 -15.10 5.77 16.15
CA ASP A 144 -16.29 5.88 15.31
C ASP A 144 -15.92 6.28 13.88
N ASP A 145 -14.98 7.24 13.67
CA ASP A 145 -14.47 7.59 12.35
C ASP A 145 -13.81 6.39 11.66
N VAL A 146 -12.96 5.68 12.40
CA VAL A 146 -12.28 4.49 11.89
C VAL A 146 -13.29 3.40 11.51
N LYS A 147 -14.32 3.20 12.35
CA LYS A 147 -15.40 2.24 12.07
C LYS A 147 -16.19 2.63 10.84
N ALA A 148 -16.61 3.89 10.72
CA ALA A 148 -17.37 4.38 9.57
C ALA A 148 -16.58 4.21 8.25
N ALA A 149 -15.29 4.55 8.24
CA ALA A 149 -14.42 4.33 7.09
C ALA A 149 -14.27 2.83 6.76
N ALA A 150 -14.05 1.99 7.77
CA ALA A 150 -13.89 0.57 7.57
C ALA A 150 -15.14 -0.09 7.00
N GLU A 151 -16.32 0.28 7.48
CA GLU A 151 -17.61 -0.22 6.99
C GLU A 151 -17.90 0.24 5.56
N TYR A 152 -17.47 1.46 5.20
CA TYR A 152 -17.58 1.97 3.83
C TYR A 152 -16.74 1.12 2.87
N PHE A 153 -15.43 1.02 3.11
CA PHE A 153 -14.52 0.29 2.22
C PHE A 153 -14.82 -1.21 2.15
N ALA A 154 -15.32 -1.80 3.22
CA ALA A 154 -15.70 -3.21 3.23
C ALA A 154 -16.88 -3.54 2.29
N LYS A 155 -17.75 -2.58 2.01
CA LYS A 155 -18.89 -2.74 1.07
C LYS A 155 -18.51 -2.59 -0.39
N LEU A 156 -17.37 -1.99 -0.68
CA LEU A 156 -16.90 -1.79 -2.05
C LEU A 156 -16.39 -3.09 -2.64
N LYS A 157 -16.44 -3.18 -3.96
CA LYS A 157 -15.82 -4.28 -4.70
C LYS A 157 -14.52 -3.78 -5.32
N PRO A 158 -13.41 -4.51 -5.18
CA PRO A 158 -12.17 -4.14 -5.87
C PRO A 158 -12.39 -4.18 -7.38
N THR A 159 -11.84 -3.20 -8.09
CA THR A 159 -11.95 -3.10 -9.55
C THR A 159 -11.03 -4.12 -10.21
N ALA A 160 -11.62 -5.08 -10.93
CA ALA A 160 -10.86 -6.08 -11.65
C ALA A 160 -9.98 -5.42 -12.73
N GLY A 161 -8.70 -5.78 -12.77
CA GLY A 161 -7.74 -5.23 -13.73
C GLY A 161 -7.30 -3.79 -13.45
N TYR A 162 -7.68 -3.18 -12.34
CA TYR A 162 -7.15 -1.87 -11.94
C TYR A 162 -5.62 -1.90 -11.85
N ASN A 163 -5.08 -2.89 -11.17
CA ASN A 163 -3.65 -3.20 -11.21
C ASN A 163 -3.44 -4.46 -12.05
N THR A 164 -2.35 -4.51 -12.81
CA THR A 164 -2.04 -5.62 -13.71
C THR A 164 -0.55 -5.94 -13.66
N ALA A 165 -0.20 -7.13 -13.17
CA ALA A 165 1.17 -7.64 -13.21
C ALA A 165 1.57 -7.98 -14.65
N LYS A 166 2.70 -7.44 -15.11
CA LYS A 166 3.28 -7.69 -16.43
C LYS A 166 4.72 -8.14 -16.27
N GLU A 167 5.02 -9.37 -16.72
CA GLU A 167 6.39 -9.86 -16.76
C GLU A 167 7.16 -9.19 -17.90
N THR A 168 8.35 -8.67 -17.59
CA THR A 168 9.23 -8.00 -18.56
C THR A 168 10.65 -7.87 -18.04
N ASP A 169 11.64 -8.00 -18.94
CA ASP A 169 13.05 -7.79 -18.62
C ASP A 169 13.45 -6.30 -18.59
N THR A 170 12.68 -5.44 -19.26
CA THR A 170 12.98 -4.01 -19.38
C THR A 170 11.76 -3.16 -19.11
N VAL A 171 11.97 -1.98 -18.54
CA VAL A 171 10.95 -0.99 -18.23
C VAL A 171 11.38 0.39 -18.72
N PRO A 172 10.46 1.33 -19.00
CA PRO A 172 10.82 2.73 -19.21
C PRO A 172 11.59 3.26 -17.99
N LYS A 173 12.66 4.02 -18.22
CA LYS A 173 13.26 4.83 -17.16
C LYS A 173 12.21 5.75 -16.56
N SER A 174 12.19 5.89 -15.26
CA SER A 174 11.11 6.57 -14.55
C SER A 174 11.64 7.37 -13.35
N HIS A 175 10.88 8.38 -12.95
CA HIS A 175 11.11 9.18 -11.76
C HIS A 175 9.92 9.10 -10.80
N VAL A 176 10.16 9.40 -9.52
CA VAL A 176 9.09 9.52 -8.53
C VAL A 176 8.52 10.93 -8.60
N GLY A 177 7.22 11.02 -8.78
CA GLY A 177 6.48 12.28 -8.89
C GLY A 177 5.42 12.46 -7.80
N ALA A 178 4.36 13.17 -8.14
CA ALA A 178 3.26 13.47 -7.24
C ALA A 178 2.65 12.21 -6.61
N GLY A 179 2.29 12.28 -5.34
CA GLY A 179 1.71 11.16 -4.59
C GLY A 179 2.67 9.99 -4.35
N GLY A 180 3.97 10.11 -4.73
CA GLY A 180 4.94 9.02 -4.66
C GLY A 180 4.83 8.02 -5.82
N MET A 181 3.97 8.29 -6.79
CA MET A 181 3.83 7.48 -8.00
C MET A 181 5.05 7.64 -8.92
N ARG A 182 5.33 6.61 -9.72
CA ARG A 182 6.35 6.69 -10.76
C ARG A 182 5.72 7.08 -12.09
N PHE A 183 6.43 7.93 -12.83
CA PHE A 183 6.07 8.35 -14.18
C PHE A 183 7.25 8.09 -15.11
N ALA A 184 6.97 7.68 -16.34
CA ALA A 184 8.02 7.48 -17.33
C ALA A 184 8.76 8.80 -17.62
N ASN A 185 10.06 8.70 -17.90
CA ASN A 185 10.81 9.87 -18.36
C ASN A 185 10.54 10.14 -19.83
N ASP A 186 10.60 11.42 -20.21
CA ASP A 186 10.59 11.81 -21.61
C ASP A 186 11.75 11.15 -22.37
N GLY A 187 11.54 10.85 -23.67
CA GLY A 187 12.60 10.33 -24.55
C GLY A 187 12.59 8.82 -24.76
N GLY A 188 11.73 8.05 -24.07
CA GLY A 188 11.51 6.63 -24.36
C GLY A 188 12.68 5.70 -24.00
N GLU A 189 13.64 6.17 -23.20
CA GLU A 189 14.74 5.32 -22.71
C GLU A 189 14.23 4.23 -21.77
N THR A 190 14.85 3.05 -21.87
CA THR A 190 14.53 1.89 -21.02
C THR A 190 15.69 1.52 -20.11
N GLU A 191 15.38 0.76 -19.06
CA GLU A 191 16.35 0.15 -18.16
C GLU A 191 15.93 -1.29 -17.83
N PRO A 192 16.81 -2.15 -17.37
CA PRO A 192 16.45 -3.49 -16.90
C PRO A 192 15.47 -3.42 -15.71
N THR A 193 14.48 -4.31 -15.67
CA THR A 193 13.61 -4.51 -14.49
C THR A 193 14.44 -4.85 -13.26
N GLY A 194 15.50 -5.65 -13.43
CA GLY A 194 16.60 -5.80 -12.47
C GLY A 194 16.18 -6.30 -11.08
N GLY A 195 15.25 -7.24 -11.00
CA GLY A 195 14.81 -7.79 -9.71
C GLY A 195 14.01 -6.78 -8.85
N ARG A 196 13.24 -5.90 -9.50
CA ARG A 196 12.38 -4.89 -8.87
C ARG A 196 10.93 -5.06 -9.34
N ILE A 197 10.01 -4.42 -8.64
CA ILE A 197 8.67 -4.15 -9.15
C ILE A 197 8.61 -2.67 -9.51
N ILE A 198 8.34 -2.34 -10.76
CA ILE A 198 8.23 -0.97 -11.24
C ILE A 198 6.79 -0.70 -11.67
N VAL A 199 6.09 0.10 -10.90
CA VAL A 199 4.69 0.43 -11.14
C VAL A 199 4.60 1.70 -11.95
N LEU A 200 3.92 1.63 -13.08
CA LEU A 200 3.64 2.79 -13.93
C LEU A 200 2.14 2.90 -14.17
N PRO A 201 1.57 4.11 -14.24
CA PRO A 201 0.18 4.30 -14.63
C PRO A 201 -0.07 3.81 -16.05
N LYS A 202 -1.28 3.33 -16.33
CA LYS A 202 -1.74 3.02 -17.70
C LYS A 202 -1.89 4.30 -18.51
N ASP A 203 -2.40 5.35 -17.88
CA ASP A 203 -2.43 6.72 -18.39
C ASP A 203 -1.91 7.67 -17.30
N GLU A 204 -0.86 8.43 -17.62
CA GLU A 204 -0.23 9.35 -16.67
C GLU A 204 -1.10 10.57 -16.37
N THR A 205 -1.86 11.05 -17.35
CA THR A 205 -2.72 12.23 -17.17
C THR A 205 -3.86 11.89 -16.23
N GLU A 206 -4.53 10.77 -16.45
CA GLU A 206 -5.62 10.29 -15.62
C GLU A 206 -5.13 9.96 -14.19
N ALA A 207 -3.98 9.29 -14.06
CA ALA A 207 -3.41 8.98 -12.75
C ALA A 207 -3.08 10.24 -11.93
N LYS A 208 -2.54 11.29 -12.58
CA LYS A 208 -2.28 12.60 -11.95
C LYS A 208 -3.58 13.29 -11.50
N LEU A 209 -4.69 13.00 -12.16
CA LEU A 209 -6.02 13.48 -11.80
C LEU A 209 -6.74 12.59 -10.76
N ARG A 210 -6.11 11.50 -10.34
CA ARG A 210 -6.70 10.50 -9.40
C ARG A 210 -7.96 9.85 -9.96
N ASP A 211 -7.99 9.62 -11.27
CA ASP A 211 -9.07 8.89 -11.92
C ASP A 211 -9.10 7.44 -11.43
N PRO A 212 -10.19 6.97 -10.82
CA PRO A 212 -10.31 5.59 -10.35
C PRO A 212 -10.41 4.57 -11.49
N HIS A 213 -10.59 5.00 -12.74
CA HIS A 213 -10.63 4.12 -13.91
C HIS A 213 -9.26 3.93 -14.57
N SER A 214 -8.25 4.77 -14.25
CA SER A 214 -6.98 4.75 -14.96
C SER A 214 -6.16 3.48 -14.72
N GLY A 215 -5.95 3.10 -13.48
CA GLY A 215 -5.22 1.89 -13.11
C GLY A 215 -3.72 1.92 -13.40
N PHE A 216 -3.04 0.79 -13.07
CA PHE A 216 -1.58 0.70 -13.09
C PHE A 216 -1.10 -0.62 -13.69
N ILE A 217 0.15 -0.60 -14.20
CA ILE A 217 0.90 -1.79 -14.62
C ILE A 217 2.07 -1.97 -13.65
N ASP A 218 2.09 -3.08 -12.96
CA ASP A 218 3.19 -3.54 -12.12
C ASP A 218 4.13 -4.39 -12.97
N ASN A 219 5.21 -3.77 -13.47
CA ASN A 219 6.23 -4.47 -14.22
C ASN A 219 7.08 -5.30 -13.27
N VAL A 220 7.10 -6.60 -13.47
CA VAL A 220 7.78 -7.60 -12.64
C VAL A 220 8.78 -8.41 -13.47
N PRO A 221 9.82 -9.02 -12.85
CA PRO A 221 10.79 -9.83 -13.57
C PRO A 221 10.14 -11.04 -14.28
N GLU A 222 10.70 -11.43 -15.41
CA GLU A 222 10.33 -12.66 -16.13
C GLU A 222 10.39 -13.88 -15.22
N GLY A 223 9.35 -14.74 -15.30
CA GLY A 223 9.22 -15.95 -14.48
C GLY A 223 8.73 -15.73 -13.06
N ALA A 224 8.54 -14.46 -12.62
CA ALA A 224 8.11 -14.13 -11.25
C ALA A 224 6.72 -14.72 -10.93
N ILE A 225 5.76 -14.62 -11.83
CA ILE A 225 4.39 -15.13 -11.62
C ILE A 225 4.41 -16.66 -11.44
N THR A 226 5.18 -17.38 -12.27
CA THR A 226 5.30 -18.84 -12.16
C THR A 226 6.00 -19.24 -10.87
N ARG A 227 7.07 -18.55 -10.50
CA ARG A 227 7.77 -18.77 -9.23
C ARG A 227 6.84 -18.49 -8.03
N GLY A 228 6.12 -17.38 -8.05
CA GLY A 228 5.17 -17.00 -7.01
C GLY A 228 4.03 -18.01 -6.84
N ARG A 229 3.53 -18.57 -7.96
CA ARG A 229 2.54 -19.67 -7.93
C ARG A 229 3.07 -20.85 -7.14
N THR A 230 4.29 -21.33 -7.45
CA THR A 230 4.91 -22.46 -6.74
C THR A 230 4.98 -22.20 -5.24
N LEU A 231 5.50 -21.04 -4.84
CA LEU A 231 5.59 -20.65 -3.43
C LEU A 231 4.20 -20.60 -2.77
N ALA A 232 3.23 -19.94 -3.38
CA ALA A 232 1.91 -19.73 -2.81
C ALA A 232 1.07 -21.00 -2.68
N THR A 233 1.23 -21.95 -3.61
CA THR A 233 0.38 -23.15 -3.67
C THR A 233 1.00 -24.38 -3.02
N THR A 234 2.33 -24.54 -3.08
CA THR A 234 3.01 -25.74 -2.58
C THR A 234 3.95 -25.48 -1.40
N GLY A 235 4.27 -24.22 -1.12
CA GLY A 235 5.27 -23.85 -0.11
C GLY A 235 6.72 -24.16 -0.52
N ASP A 236 6.94 -24.56 -1.78
CA ASP A 236 8.26 -24.83 -2.37
C ASP A 236 9.16 -25.69 -1.47
N ASN A 237 8.77 -26.95 -1.31
CA ASN A 237 9.51 -27.95 -0.49
C ASN A 237 9.74 -27.50 0.98
N GLY A 238 8.77 -26.81 1.57
CA GLY A 238 8.84 -26.37 2.96
C GLY A 238 9.60 -25.05 3.18
N LYS A 239 9.92 -24.33 2.11
CA LYS A 239 10.53 -23.00 2.22
C LYS A 239 9.58 -21.99 2.85
N THR A 240 8.29 -22.15 2.59
CA THR A 240 7.20 -21.37 3.20
C THR A 240 5.95 -22.25 3.40
N VAL A 241 4.91 -21.68 4.02
CA VAL A 241 3.60 -22.32 4.14
C VAL A 241 2.73 -21.91 2.93
N PRO A 242 2.01 -22.85 2.28
CA PRO A 242 1.05 -22.50 1.24
C PRO A 242 0.04 -21.44 1.73
N CYS A 243 -0.10 -20.35 0.98
CA CYS A 243 -0.90 -19.19 1.41
C CYS A 243 -2.39 -19.54 1.61
N GLY A 244 -2.90 -20.50 0.83
CA GLY A 244 -4.29 -20.96 0.90
C GLY A 244 -4.70 -21.60 2.21
N VAL A 245 -3.72 -22.09 3.03
CA VAL A 245 -4.00 -22.69 4.36
C VAL A 245 -4.72 -21.68 5.26
N CYS A 246 -4.34 -20.39 5.20
CA CYS A 246 -4.93 -19.35 6.04
C CYS A 246 -5.79 -18.36 5.25
N HIS A 247 -5.39 -18.03 4.00
CA HIS A 247 -6.09 -17.04 3.17
C HIS A 247 -7.22 -17.63 2.31
N GLY A 248 -7.57 -18.91 2.52
CA GLY A 248 -8.57 -19.63 1.76
C GLY A 248 -8.02 -20.20 0.43
N PRO A 249 -8.67 -21.24 -0.15
CA PRO A 249 -8.17 -21.95 -1.33
C PRO A 249 -8.01 -21.04 -2.55
N ASP A 250 -8.87 -20.02 -2.67
CA ASP A 250 -8.83 -19.03 -3.75
C ASP A 250 -8.05 -17.75 -3.38
N LEU A 251 -7.46 -17.70 -2.18
CA LEU A 251 -6.73 -16.55 -1.64
C LEU A 251 -7.59 -15.29 -1.45
N ARG A 252 -8.92 -15.47 -1.42
CA ARG A 252 -9.92 -14.39 -1.24
C ARG A 252 -10.28 -14.12 0.21
N GLY A 253 -9.47 -14.63 1.12
CA GLY A 253 -9.68 -14.49 2.56
C GLY A 253 -10.58 -15.58 3.16
N MET A 254 -10.55 -15.66 4.48
CA MET A 254 -11.39 -16.58 5.25
C MET A 254 -11.71 -15.95 6.61
N GLY A 255 -12.96 -15.58 6.83
CA GLY A 255 -13.36 -14.88 8.06
C GLY A 255 -12.59 -13.56 8.24
N GLU A 256 -11.81 -13.46 9.29
CA GLU A 256 -11.02 -12.27 9.61
C GLU A 256 -9.64 -12.21 8.91
N VAL A 257 -9.25 -13.28 8.21
CA VAL A 257 -8.03 -13.30 7.41
C VAL A 257 -8.30 -12.62 6.06
N PRO A 258 -7.52 -11.59 5.68
CA PRO A 258 -7.85 -10.76 4.52
C PRO A 258 -7.66 -11.49 3.19
N PRO A 259 -8.40 -11.08 2.14
CA PRO A 259 -8.08 -11.43 0.76
C PRO A 259 -6.72 -10.86 0.38
N ILE A 260 -5.94 -11.62 -0.40
CA ILE A 260 -4.61 -11.24 -0.86
C ILE A 260 -4.47 -11.26 -2.39
N THR A 261 -5.54 -11.59 -3.12
CA THR A 261 -5.58 -11.55 -4.60
C THR A 261 -5.90 -10.14 -5.12
N GLY A 262 -5.40 -9.81 -6.32
CA GLY A 262 -5.70 -8.55 -7.02
C GLY A 262 -5.19 -7.29 -6.32
N ARG A 263 -4.28 -7.45 -5.34
CA ARG A 263 -3.67 -6.31 -4.63
C ARG A 263 -2.39 -5.90 -5.35
N PRO A 264 -2.05 -4.58 -5.42
CA PRO A 264 -0.85 -4.11 -6.10
C PRO A 264 0.40 -4.87 -5.64
N ALA A 265 1.23 -5.33 -6.60
CA ALA A 265 2.41 -6.15 -6.27
C ALA A 265 3.38 -5.40 -5.36
N THR A 266 3.61 -4.11 -5.59
CA THR A 266 4.46 -3.30 -4.70
C THR A 266 3.91 -3.25 -3.27
N TYR A 267 2.59 -3.11 -3.10
CA TYR A 267 1.96 -3.16 -1.78
C TYR A 267 2.17 -4.53 -1.12
N MET A 268 1.94 -5.62 -1.85
CA MET A 268 2.11 -6.98 -1.32
C MET A 268 3.56 -7.25 -0.93
N TYR A 269 4.52 -6.85 -1.76
CA TYR A 269 5.94 -6.93 -1.42
C TYR A 269 6.25 -6.21 -0.10
N ARG A 270 5.80 -4.94 0.06
CA ARG A 270 5.98 -4.17 1.29
C ARG A 270 5.41 -4.90 2.50
N GLN A 271 4.21 -5.47 2.41
CA GLN A 271 3.62 -6.17 3.54
C GLN A 271 4.45 -7.38 3.97
N LEU A 272 4.90 -8.20 3.02
CA LEU A 272 5.73 -9.37 3.31
C LEU A 272 7.10 -8.95 3.85
N ASN A 273 7.73 -7.95 3.24
CA ASN A 273 9.01 -7.40 3.66
C ASN A 273 8.95 -6.75 5.05
N ASP A 274 7.90 -5.96 5.32
CA ASP A 274 7.70 -5.32 6.62
C ASP A 274 7.53 -6.35 7.75
N ILE A 275 6.83 -7.46 7.50
CA ILE A 275 6.67 -8.55 8.46
C ILE A 275 8.02 -9.26 8.66
N LYS A 276 8.75 -9.55 7.58
CA LYS A 276 10.05 -10.20 7.62
C LYS A 276 11.07 -9.38 8.44
N ASN A 277 11.12 -8.07 8.19
CA ASN A 277 12.09 -7.16 8.81
C ASN A 277 11.61 -6.59 10.17
N GLY A 278 10.38 -6.90 10.60
CA GLY A 278 9.87 -6.48 11.90
C GLY A 278 9.38 -5.03 11.98
N THR A 279 9.17 -4.35 10.84
CA THR A 279 8.51 -3.03 10.78
C THR A 279 6.97 -3.15 10.75
N ARG A 280 6.46 -4.38 10.60
CA ARG A 280 5.06 -4.74 10.81
C ARG A 280 5.01 -5.93 11.78
N VAL A 281 4.54 -5.65 12.99
CA VAL A 281 4.51 -6.60 14.12
C VAL A 281 3.11 -6.67 14.73
N GLY A 282 2.99 -7.27 15.91
CA GLY A 282 1.74 -7.42 16.65
C GLY A 282 1.15 -8.84 16.52
N THR A 283 0.18 -9.14 17.38
CA THR A 283 -0.42 -10.49 17.48
C THR A 283 -1.08 -10.95 16.18
N ALA A 284 -1.71 -10.03 15.46
CA ALA A 284 -2.40 -10.34 14.20
C ALA A 284 -1.47 -10.80 13.07
N VAL A 285 -0.19 -10.46 13.12
CA VAL A 285 0.81 -10.87 12.11
C VAL A 285 1.81 -11.90 12.61
N ALA A 286 1.73 -12.29 13.87
CA ALA A 286 2.67 -13.25 14.47
C ALA A 286 2.74 -14.57 13.68
N LEU A 287 1.60 -15.05 13.17
CA LEU A 287 1.54 -16.26 12.34
C LEU A 287 2.18 -16.09 10.96
N MET A 288 2.27 -14.86 10.44
CA MET A 288 2.92 -14.59 9.14
C MET A 288 4.45 -14.53 9.25
N LYS A 289 5.01 -14.29 10.44
CA LYS A 289 6.46 -14.18 10.61
C LYS A 289 7.22 -15.45 10.18
N PRO A 290 6.86 -16.65 10.60
CA PRO A 290 7.51 -17.89 10.12
C PRO A 290 7.28 -18.13 8.62
N VAL A 291 6.16 -17.67 8.05
CA VAL A 291 5.84 -17.80 6.61
C VAL A 291 6.85 -17.06 5.74
N VAL A 292 7.28 -15.86 6.17
CA VAL A 292 8.21 -15.02 5.39
C VAL A 292 9.68 -15.21 5.75
N ALA A 293 9.99 -15.92 6.84
CA ALA A 293 11.32 -15.97 7.44
C ALA A 293 12.42 -16.44 6.48
N ASN A 294 12.13 -17.47 5.67
CA ASN A 294 13.08 -18.10 4.76
C ASN A 294 12.97 -17.62 3.30
N LEU A 295 12.09 -16.65 3.04
CA LEU A 295 11.90 -16.10 1.70
C LEU A 295 13.01 -15.11 1.37
N SER A 296 13.60 -15.21 0.17
CA SER A 296 14.49 -14.17 -0.37
C SER A 296 13.68 -12.99 -0.91
N ASP A 297 14.33 -11.86 -1.23
CA ASP A 297 13.65 -10.73 -1.86
C ASP A 297 13.02 -11.11 -3.20
N SER A 298 13.71 -11.93 -3.99
CA SER A 298 13.15 -12.45 -5.24
C SER A 298 11.92 -13.34 -5.02
N ASP A 299 11.84 -14.09 -3.92
CA ASP A 299 10.63 -14.84 -3.56
C ASP A 299 9.48 -13.91 -3.13
N LEU A 300 9.77 -12.82 -2.40
CA LEU A 300 8.77 -11.83 -2.03
C LEU A 300 8.20 -11.12 -3.26
N ILE A 301 9.07 -10.74 -4.22
CA ILE A 301 8.66 -10.16 -5.51
C ILE A 301 7.80 -11.17 -6.29
N ALA A 302 8.22 -12.42 -6.37
CA ALA A 302 7.50 -13.48 -7.07
C ALA A 302 6.11 -13.71 -6.47
N LEU A 303 6.01 -13.81 -5.14
CA LEU A 303 4.71 -13.92 -4.46
C LEU A 303 3.82 -12.72 -4.74
N ALA A 304 4.36 -11.51 -4.65
CA ALA A 304 3.63 -10.28 -4.92
C ALA A 304 3.07 -10.25 -6.36
N ALA A 305 3.90 -10.58 -7.34
CA ALA A 305 3.51 -10.68 -8.75
C ALA A 305 2.40 -11.72 -8.99
N TYR A 306 2.53 -12.91 -8.40
CA TYR A 306 1.50 -13.94 -8.53
C TYR A 306 0.19 -13.53 -7.89
N LEU A 307 0.20 -12.96 -6.68
CA LEU A 307 -1.01 -12.55 -5.96
C LEU A 307 -1.78 -11.46 -6.72
N GLU A 308 -1.08 -10.51 -7.31
CA GLU A 308 -1.68 -9.48 -8.14
C GLU A 308 -2.26 -10.06 -9.44
N SER A 309 -1.56 -11.00 -10.10
CA SER A 309 -2.04 -11.64 -11.32
C SER A 309 -3.34 -12.42 -11.16
N ARG A 310 -3.81 -12.60 -9.91
CA ARG A 310 -5.08 -13.25 -9.59
C ARG A 310 -6.20 -12.21 -9.50
N ASN A 311 -7.35 -12.51 -10.08
CA ASN A 311 -8.53 -11.65 -9.93
C ASN A 311 -8.90 -11.50 -8.45
N PRO A 312 -9.27 -10.29 -8.00
CA PRO A 312 -9.70 -10.00 -6.64
C PRO A 312 -10.98 -10.72 -6.23
#